data_89bd2ced38b7bbf1d48d9d075cc16790
#
_entry.id   89bd2ced38b7bbf1d48d9d075cc16790
#
_cell.length_a   1.000
_cell.length_b   1.000
_cell.length_c   1.000
_cell.angle_alpha   90.00
_cell.angle_beta   90.00
_cell.angle_gamma   90.00
#
_symmetry.space_group_name_H-M   'P 1'
#
loop_
_entity.id
_entity.type
_entity.pdbx_description
1 polymer ?
#
loop_
_entity_poly.entity_id
_entity_poly.type
_entity_poly.pdbx_seq_one_letter_code
_entity_poly.pdbx_strand_id
1 'polypeptide(L)'
;LYAIRGLVGKMNAASGVSDELARAAYIDKRIGHLKGLTDSTVVEAEAVIDGKLEKLRTQEKNSRIYGYNDTVKTGVLTQEQLDQYKVDMTALKKEKQSINDKVLELNIRTEIELTDDLVKILQSEQLV
;
A
#
# COMPACT_ATOMS: atom_id res chain seq x y z
N LEU A 1 26.81 14.10 -19.08
CA LEU A 1 26.05 13.53 -17.96
C LEU A 1 24.65 14.18 -17.84
N TYR A 2 24.57 15.50 -17.84
CA TYR A 2 23.29 16.22 -17.74
C TYR A 2 22.38 15.98 -18.95
N ALA A 3 22.92 15.88 -20.15
CA ALA A 3 22.17 15.56 -21.35
C ALA A 3 21.55 14.16 -21.28
N ILE A 4 22.29 13.18 -20.77
CA ILE A 4 21.80 11.80 -20.55
C ILE A 4 20.68 11.77 -19.53
N ARG A 5 20.85 12.45 -18.40
CA ARG A 5 19.81 12.56 -17.36
C ARG A 5 18.55 13.24 -17.89
N GLY A 6 18.70 14.31 -18.66
CA GLY A 6 17.58 15.00 -19.29
C GLY A 6 16.84 14.11 -20.28
N LEU A 7 17.55 13.31 -21.05
CA LEU A 7 16.96 12.35 -22.00
C LEU A 7 16.18 11.26 -21.28
N VAL A 8 16.75 10.65 -20.24
CA VAL A 8 16.08 9.64 -19.42
C VAL A 8 14.80 10.22 -18.80
N GLY A 9 14.86 11.44 -18.28
CA GLY A 9 13.68 12.11 -17.70
C GLY A 9 12.59 12.34 -18.74
N LYS A 10 12.93 12.79 -19.92
CA LYS A 10 11.98 12.99 -21.03
C LYS A 10 11.36 11.67 -21.49
N MET A 11 12.15 10.63 -21.61
CA MET A 11 11.68 9.31 -22.01
C MET A 11 10.73 8.69 -20.96
N ASN A 12 11.04 8.81 -19.70
CA ASN A 12 10.17 8.35 -18.63
C ASN A 12 8.83 9.10 -18.62
N ALA A 13 8.85 10.40 -18.82
CA ALA A 13 7.64 11.21 -18.91
C ALA A 13 6.81 10.85 -20.16
N ALA A 14 7.46 10.74 -21.34
CA ALA A 14 6.78 10.42 -22.59
C ALA A 14 6.20 8.99 -22.62
N SER A 15 6.87 8.02 -22.00
CA SER A 15 6.42 6.63 -21.93
C SER A 15 5.33 6.38 -20.88
N GLY A 16 5.11 7.32 -19.98
CA GLY A 16 4.17 7.17 -18.87
C GLY A 16 4.69 6.35 -17.68
N VAL A 17 5.96 5.98 -17.66
CA VAL A 17 6.57 5.20 -16.56
C VAL A 17 6.42 5.93 -15.22
N SER A 18 6.64 7.25 -15.22
CA SER A 18 6.50 8.06 -13.99
C SER A 18 5.09 8.03 -13.42
N ASP A 19 4.07 8.08 -14.28
CA ASP A 19 2.67 8.01 -13.88
C ASP A 19 2.31 6.63 -13.32
N GLU A 20 2.77 5.58 -13.98
CA GLU A 20 2.56 4.20 -13.52
C GLU A 20 3.26 3.93 -12.17
N LEU A 21 4.46 4.44 -11.98
CA LEU A 21 5.16 4.34 -10.70
C LEU A 21 4.46 5.11 -9.57
N ALA A 22 3.93 6.30 -9.88
CA ALA A 22 3.14 7.07 -8.92
C ALA A 22 1.86 6.34 -8.53
N ARG A 23 1.18 5.71 -9.48
CA ARG A 23 0.00 4.88 -9.24
C ARG A 23 0.34 3.66 -8.40
N ALA A 24 1.44 2.98 -8.69
CA ALA A 24 1.91 1.84 -7.89
C ALA A 24 2.20 2.25 -6.44
N ALA A 25 2.82 3.40 -6.21
CA ALA A 25 3.07 3.92 -4.87
C ALA A 25 1.77 4.23 -4.11
N TYR A 26 0.77 4.78 -4.79
CA TYR A 26 -0.56 4.99 -4.21
C TYR A 26 -1.23 3.67 -3.81
N ILE A 27 -1.17 2.67 -4.69
CA ILE A 27 -1.72 1.33 -4.43
C ILE A 27 -1.02 0.68 -3.23
N ASP A 28 0.30 0.78 -3.11
CA ASP A 28 1.05 0.28 -1.95
C ASP A 28 0.58 0.90 -0.63
N LYS A 29 0.37 2.21 -0.62
CA LYS A 29 -0.17 2.90 0.56
C LYS A 29 -1.58 2.44 0.89
N ARG A 30 -2.41 2.25 -0.13
CA ARG A 30 -3.78 1.75 0.04
C ARG A 30 -3.80 0.32 0.60
N ILE A 31 -2.96 -0.56 0.08
CA ILE A 31 -2.80 -1.93 0.59
C ILE A 31 -2.35 -1.91 2.05
N GLY A 32 -1.36 -1.10 2.40
CA GLY A 32 -0.89 -0.95 3.77
C GLY A 32 -1.98 -0.48 4.72
N HIS A 33 -2.80 0.47 4.30
CA HIS A 33 -3.95 0.96 5.07
C HIS A 33 -5.00 -0.14 5.28
N LEU A 34 -5.38 -0.85 4.22
CA LEU A 34 -6.34 -1.96 4.31
C LEU A 34 -5.80 -3.12 5.15
N LYS A 35 -4.51 -3.41 5.07
CA LYS A 35 -3.86 -4.42 5.92
C LYS A 35 -3.99 -4.06 7.40
N GLY A 36 -3.73 -2.80 7.76
CA GLY A 36 -3.93 -2.32 9.12
C GLY A 36 -5.37 -2.49 9.60
N LEU A 37 -6.35 -2.25 8.74
CA LEU A 37 -7.77 -2.44 9.05
C LEU A 37 -8.14 -3.93 9.18
N THR A 38 -7.60 -4.80 8.34
CA THR A 38 -7.90 -6.25 8.40
C THR A 38 -7.26 -6.95 9.59
N ASP A 39 -6.20 -6.38 10.16
CA ASP A 39 -5.58 -6.86 11.40
C ASP A 39 -6.37 -6.43 12.66
N SER A 40 -7.42 -5.62 12.49
CA SER A 40 -8.29 -5.19 13.57
C SER A 40 -9.22 -6.32 14.03
N THR A 41 -9.59 -6.29 15.30
CA THR A 41 -10.57 -7.23 15.85
C THR A 41 -11.98 -6.90 15.36
N VAL A 42 -12.75 -7.94 15.09
CA VAL A 42 -14.16 -7.83 14.71
C VAL A 42 -14.99 -7.33 15.88
N VAL A 43 -16.07 -6.62 15.61
CA VAL A 43 -17.09 -6.29 16.62
C VAL A 43 -17.61 -7.58 17.24
N GLU A 44 -17.51 -7.68 18.55
CA GLU A 44 -17.98 -8.84 19.28
C GLU A 44 -19.50 -8.81 19.44
N ALA A 45 -20.11 -9.99 19.60
CA ALA A 45 -21.53 -10.09 19.90
C ALA A 45 -21.86 -9.38 21.21
N GLU A 46 -23.04 -8.80 21.31
CA GLU A 46 -23.50 -8.07 22.50
C GLU A 46 -23.37 -8.87 23.78
N ALA A 47 -23.70 -10.15 23.74
CA ALA A 47 -23.58 -11.07 24.88
C ALA A 47 -22.12 -11.20 25.39
N VAL A 48 -21.15 -11.19 24.51
CA VAL A 48 -19.72 -11.26 24.86
C VAL A 48 -19.27 -9.93 25.49
N ILE A 49 -19.71 -8.80 24.96
CA ILE A 49 -19.43 -7.48 25.53
C ILE A 49 -20.05 -7.35 26.92
N ASP A 50 -21.30 -7.78 27.10
CA ASP A 50 -21.97 -7.77 28.39
C ASP A 50 -21.25 -8.67 29.41
N GLY A 51 -20.75 -9.82 28.98
CA GLY A 51 -19.94 -10.69 29.82
C GLY A 51 -18.63 -10.04 30.29
N LYS A 52 -17.96 -9.29 29.39
CA LYS A 52 -16.76 -8.53 29.74
C LYS A 52 -17.05 -7.39 30.71
N LEU A 53 -18.15 -6.67 30.53
CA LEU A 53 -18.60 -5.61 31.43
C LEU A 53 -18.94 -6.16 32.83
N GLU A 54 -19.58 -7.32 32.90
CA GLU A 54 -19.90 -7.99 34.15
C GLU A 54 -18.63 -8.38 34.94
N LYS A 55 -17.64 -8.96 34.26
CA LYS A 55 -16.32 -9.25 34.84
C LYS A 55 -15.64 -8.00 35.35
N LEU A 56 -15.69 -6.90 34.61
CA LEU A 56 -15.12 -5.63 35.01
C LEU A 56 -15.76 -5.09 36.27
N ARG A 57 -17.10 -5.12 36.37
CA ARG A 57 -17.85 -4.72 37.57
C ARG A 57 -17.49 -5.57 38.80
N THR A 58 -17.33 -6.87 38.62
CA THR A 58 -16.93 -7.80 39.69
C THR A 58 -15.51 -7.52 40.15
N GLN A 59 -14.59 -7.23 39.25
CA GLN A 59 -13.20 -6.86 39.56
C GLN A 59 -13.12 -5.52 40.30
N GLU A 60 -13.88 -4.51 39.89
CA GLU A 60 -13.94 -3.21 40.59
C GLU A 60 -14.36 -3.36 42.05
N LYS A 61 -15.31 -4.25 42.36
CA LYS A 61 -15.73 -4.54 43.75
C LYS A 61 -14.60 -5.15 44.56
N ASN A 62 -13.72 -5.94 43.93
CA ASN A 62 -12.65 -6.69 44.59
C ASN A 62 -11.30 -5.95 44.63
N SER A 63 -11.08 -4.95 43.76
CA SER A 63 -9.76 -4.31 43.52
C SER A 63 -9.74 -2.82 43.86
N ARG A 64 -10.55 -2.32 44.75
CA ARG A 64 -10.56 -0.91 45.18
C ARG A 64 -9.18 -0.38 45.60
N ILE A 65 -8.21 -1.27 45.81
CA ILE A 65 -6.88 -0.94 46.36
C ILE A 65 -5.84 -0.67 45.27
N TYR A 66 -6.05 -1.08 44.00
CA TYR A 66 -4.99 -1.08 42.96
C TYR A 66 -5.22 -0.21 41.75
N GLY A 67 -6.28 0.58 41.68
CA GLY A 67 -6.47 1.58 40.62
C GLY A 67 -6.34 1.05 39.16
N TYR A 68 -6.80 -0.15 38.92
CA TYR A 68 -6.80 -0.74 37.58
C TYR A 68 -7.78 0.00 36.66
N ASN A 69 -7.24 0.66 35.64
CA ASN A 69 -8.02 1.15 34.50
C ASN A 69 -8.28 -0.03 33.53
N ASP A 70 -9.14 -0.96 33.91
CA ASP A 70 -9.58 -2.01 33.01
C ASP A 70 -10.58 -1.44 32.02
N THR A 71 -10.18 -1.39 30.76
CA THR A 71 -11.05 -1.00 29.66
C THR A 71 -11.51 -2.24 28.89
N VAL A 72 -12.80 -2.29 28.60
CA VAL A 72 -13.34 -3.29 27.68
C VAL A 72 -12.99 -2.89 26.26
N LYS A 73 -12.21 -3.73 25.58
CA LYS A 73 -11.85 -3.51 24.18
C LYS A 73 -12.71 -4.40 23.29
N THR A 74 -13.25 -3.80 22.24
CA THR A 74 -13.94 -4.51 21.18
C THR A 74 -13.50 -3.97 19.82
N GLY A 75 -13.68 -4.76 18.77
CA GLY A 75 -13.45 -4.30 17.41
C GLY A 75 -14.54 -3.33 16.97
N VAL A 76 -14.25 -2.53 15.96
CA VAL A 76 -15.18 -1.57 15.36
C VAL A 76 -15.74 -2.09 14.03
N LEU A 77 -15.04 -3.01 13.39
CA LEU A 77 -15.37 -3.53 12.06
C LEU A 77 -16.21 -4.80 12.16
N THR A 78 -17.21 -4.90 11.29
CA THR A 78 -17.98 -6.15 11.13
C THR A 78 -17.19 -7.18 10.31
N GLN A 79 -17.57 -8.44 10.39
CA GLN A 79 -16.95 -9.51 9.60
C GLN A 79 -17.12 -9.25 8.08
N GLU A 80 -18.27 -8.75 7.68
CA GLU A 80 -18.53 -8.37 6.27
C GLU A 80 -17.57 -7.28 5.79
N GLN A 81 -17.31 -6.28 6.61
CA GLN A 81 -16.36 -5.21 6.28
C GLN A 81 -14.94 -5.75 6.16
N LEU A 82 -14.51 -6.64 7.05
CA LEU A 82 -13.19 -7.28 6.95
C LEU A 82 -13.06 -8.13 5.70
N ASP A 83 -14.08 -8.91 5.37
CA ASP A 83 -14.11 -9.75 4.16
C ASP A 83 -14.04 -8.87 2.90
N GLN A 84 -14.76 -7.76 2.88
CA GLN A 84 -14.70 -6.79 1.79
C GLN A 84 -13.31 -6.17 1.64
N TYR A 85 -12.67 -5.79 2.73
CA TYR A 85 -11.31 -5.26 2.70
C TYR A 85 -10.28 -6.27 2.20
N LYS A 86 -10.46 -7.55 2.52
CA LYS A 86 -9.60 -8.62 1.97
C LYS A 86 -9.79 -8.79 0.46
N VAL A 87 -11.01 -8.69 -0.03
CA VAL A 87 -11.32 -8.70 -1.46
C VAL A 87 -10.69 -7.49 -2.15
N ASP A 88 -10.83 -6.31 -1.58
CA ASP A 88 -10.25 -5.08 -2.09
C ASP A 88 -8.73 -5.14 -2.14
N MET A 89 -8.10 -5.68 -1.09
CA MET A 89 -6.66 -5.90 -1.05
C MET A 89 -6.19 -6.84 -2.16
N THR A 90 -6.91 -7.92 -2.41
CA THR A 90 -6.58 -8.86 -3.48
C THR A 90 -6.67 -8.20 -4.84
N ALA A 91 -7.71 -7.39 -5.07
CA ALA A 91 -7.88 -6.63 -6.31
C ALA A 91 -6.75 -5.61 -6.51
N LEU A 92 -6.35 -4.90 -5.46
CA LEU A 92 -5.25 -3.93 -5.50
C LEU A 92 -3.90 -4.60 -5.75
N LYS A 93 -3.64 -5.78 -5.18
CA LYS A 93 -2.43 -6.56 -5.45
C LYS A 93 -2.34 -7.00 -6.90
N LYS A 94 -3.47 -7.41 -7.51
CA LYS A 94 -3.54 -7.74 -8.94
C LYS A 94 -3.28 -6.52 -9.80
N GLU A 95 -3.87 -5.37 -9.46
CA GLU A 95 -3.64 -4.12 -10.18
C GLU A 95 -2.18 -3.69 -10.09
N LYS A 96 -1.56 -3.79 -8.92
CA LYS A 96 -0.13 -3.53 -8.75
C LYS A 96 0.74 -4.43 -9.61
N GLN A 97 0.43 -5.72 -9.67
CA GLN A 97 1.15 -6.66 -10.53
C GLN A 97 1.03 -6.27 -12.01
N SER A 98 -0.16 -5.90 -12.45
CA SER A 98 -0.40 -5.39 -13.82
C SER A 98 0.42 -4.13 -14.12
N ILE A 99 0.50 -3.21 -13.16
CA ILE A 99 1.32 -2.00 -13.29
C ILE A 99 2.81 -2.35 -13.37
N ASN A 100 3.29 -3.25 -12.55
CA ASN A 100 4.69 -3.69 -12.58
C ASN A 100 5.03 -4.33 -13.93
N ASP A 101 4.17 -5.16 -14.48
CA ASP A 101 4.35 -5.77 -15.79
C ASP A 101 4.37 -4.71 -16.90
N LYS A 102 3.49 -3.72 -16.83
CA LYS A 102 3.44 -2.60 -17.76
C LYS A 102 4.69 -1.73 -17.69
N VAL A 103 5.17 -1.43 -16.48
CA VAL A 103 6.41 -0.67 -16.27
C VAL A 103 7.59 -1.43 -16.86
N LEU A 104 7.67 -2.74 -16.67
CA LEU A 104 8.72 -3.58 -17.25
C LEU A 104 8.68 -3.52 -18.78
N GLU A 105 7.51 -3.64 -19.38
CA GLU A 105 7.33 -3.52 -20.84
C GLU A 105 7.76 -2.15 -21.35
N LEU A 106 7.35 -1.07 -20.70
CA LEU A 106 7.71 0.29 -21.06
C LEU A 106 9.21 0.53 -20.92
N ASN A 107 9.83 0.00 -19.88
CA ASN A 107 11.28 0.10 -19.69
C ASN A 107 12.06 -0.61 -20.79
N ILE A 108 11.62 -1.77 -21.25
CA ILE A 108 12.25 -2.49 -22.36
C ILE A 108 12.18 -1.67 -23.64
N ARG A 109 11.02 -1.11 -23.96
CA ARG A 109 10.83 -0.24 -25.14
C ARG A 109 11.69 1.01 -25.05
N THR A 110 11.69 1.68 -23.89
CA THR A 110 12.47 2.90 -23.64
C THR A 110 13.96 2.64 -23.74
N GLU A 111 14.44 1.48 -23.29
CA GLU A 111 15.84 1.07 -23.40
C GLU A 111 16.30 1.02 -24.86
N ILE A 112 15.49 0.47 -25.76
CA ILE A 112 15.79 0.40 -27.20
C ILE A 112 15.89 1.82 -27.78
N GLU A 113 14.92 2.69 -27.53
CA GLU A 113 14.91 4.07 -28.00
C GLU A 113 16.07 4.88 -27.41
N LEU A 114 16.35 4.69 -26.12
CA LEU A 114 17.44 5.36 -25.42
C LEU A 114 18.82 4.98 -26.01
N THR A 115 18.99 3.74 -26.39
CA THR A 115 20.24 3.27 -27.01
C THR A 115 20.52 4.01 -28.30
N ASP A 116 19.52 4.18 -29.17
CA ASP A 116 19.65 4.92 -30.43
C ASP A 116 19.98 6.40 -30.20
N ASP A 117 19.29 7.03 -29.24
CA ASP A 117 19.51 8.43 -28.89
C ASP A 117 20.87 8.66 -28.20
N LEU A 118 21.30 7.73 -27.36
CA LEU A 118 22.64 7.78 -26.75
C LEU A 118 23.75 7.69 -27.79
N VAL A 119 23.60 6.83 -28.78
CA VAL A 119 24.56 6.73 -29.90
C VAL A 119 24.65 8.05 -30.64
N LYS A 120 23.54 8.70 -30.94
CA LYS A 120 23.51 10.02 -31.57
C LYS A 120 24.22 11.10 -30.74
N ILE A 121 23.96 11.13 -29.42
CA ILE A 121 24.59 12.08 -28.50
C ILE A 121 26.08 11.82 -28.41
N LEU A 122 26.52 10.59 -28.29
CA LEU A 122 27.91 10.23 -28.22
C LEU A 122 28.65 10.58 -29.52
N GLN A 123 28.01 10.38 -30.66
CA GLN A 123 28.53 10.80 -31.95
C GLN A 123 28.64 12.31 -32.08
N SER A 124 27.63 13.07 -31.65
CA SER A 124 27.62 14.53 -31.69
C SER A 124 28.71 15.14 -30.78
N GLU A 125 29.05 14.50 -29.70
CA GLU A 125 30.08 14.94 -28.76
C GLU A 125 31.46 14.33 -29.07
N GLN A 126 31.58 13.62 -30.17
CA GLN A 126 32.82 12.97 -30.61
C GLN A 126 33.43 11.99 -29.56
N LEU A 127 32.58 11.36 -28.77
CA LEU A 127 33.00 10.37 -27.78
C LEU A 127 33.08 8.94 -28.34
N VAL A 128 32.59 8.77 -29.56
CA VAL A 128 32.62 7.50 -30.33
C VAL A 128 33.08 7.73 -31.74
#